data_c34e50bfa40b52ac8b0a0c891f52c781
#
_entry.id   c34e50bfa40b52ac8b0a0c891f52c781
#
_cell.length_a   1.000
_cell.length_b   1.000
_cell.length_c   1.000
_cell.angle_alpha   90.00
_cell.angle_beta   90.00
_cell.angle_gamma   90.00
#
_symmetry.space_group_name_H-M   'P 1'
#
loop_
_entity.id
_entity.type
_entity.pdbx_description
1 polymer ?
#
loop_
_entity_poly.entity_id
_entity_poly.type
_entity_poly.pdbx_seq_one_letter_code
_entity_poly.pdbx_strand_id
1 'polypeptide(L)'
;NRRSRLEVWADAPTQDALINRFEYAFVQPVGSTYPPILNLNTIDGDTTIDGLGGPIVFEAFKVNHGGMDALGFKVNKVAYLPDVADIPAQSWGTLKNLEVWIVDALRREPHPTHSHLDNTLEWIAQAKPKRAILTNMHIDLDYETIMAETPNHVEPAYDGLKFSIPTD
;
A
#
# COMPACT_ATOMS: atom_id res chain seq x y z
N ASN A 1 -8.91 21.15 -17.87
CA ASN A 1 -8.73 21.90 -16.62
C ASN A 1 -9.74 21.39 -15.59
N ARG A 2 -9.26 20.70 -14.53
CA ARG A 2 -10.12 20.33 -13.39
C ARG A 2 -10.56 21.62 -12.68
N ARG A 3 -11.85 21.68 -12.38
CA ARG A 3 -12.45 22.81 -11.63
C ARG A 3 -12.55 22.53 -10.13
N SER A 4 -12.20 21.31 -9.67
CA SER A 4 -12.21 20.87 -8.28
C SER A 4 -10.83 20.43 -7.84
N ARG A 5 -10.52 20.62 -6.56
CA ARG A 5 -9.32 20.06 -5.94
C ARG A 5 -9.40 18.53 -5.93
N LEU A 6 -8.25 17.88 -5.89
CA LEU A 6 -8.15 16.43 -5.66
C LEU A 6 -8.17 16.14 -4.17
N GLU A 7 -8.93 15.15 -3.78
CA GLU A 7 -8.91 14.63 -2.41
C GLU A 7 -7.65 13.78 -2.21
N VAL A 8 -6.89 14.09 -1.18
CA VAL A 8 -5.70 13.34 -0.70
C VAL A 8 -6.02 12.86 0.70
N TRP A 9 -5.76 11.58 0.95
CA TRP A 9 -6.00 10.93 2.23
C TRP A 9 -4.67 10.47 2.81
N ALA A 10 -4.38 10.84 4.06
CA ALA A 10 -3.15 10.49 4.74
C ALA A 10 -3.35 10.45 6.25
N ASP A 11 -2.56 9.66 6.96
CA ASP A 11 -2.48 9.72 8.41
C ASP A 11 -1.78 11.00 8.89
N ALA A 12 -1.90 11.33 10.16
CA ALA A 12 -1.39 12.60 10.71
C ALA A 12 0.12 12.80 10.47
N PRO A 13 1.02 11.83 10.69
CA PRO A 13 2.45 12.01 10.41
C PRO A 13 2.73 12.30 8.92
N THR A 14 2.02 11.63 8.02
CA THR A 14 2.16 11.86 6.57
C THR A 14 1.62 13.23 6.18
N GLN A 15 0.50 13.69 6.78
CA GLN A 15 -0.03 15.04 6.57
C GLN A 15 0.99 16.10 6.96
N ASP A 16 1.62 15.97 8.13
CA ASP A 16 2.66 16.90 8.58
C ASP A 16 3.83 16.95 7.60
N ALA A 17 4.28 15.81 7.11
CA ALA A 17 5.35 15.73 6.11
C ALA A 17 4.95 16.38 4.77
N LEU A 18 3.70 16.19 4.32
CA LEU A 18 3.17 16.77 3.08
C LEU A 18 3.05 18.29 3.21
N ILE A 19 2.49 18.81 4.29
CA ILE A 19 2.35 20.24 4.52
C ILE A 19 3.72 20.90 4.62
N ASN A 20 4.65 20.31 5.37
CA ASN A 20 6.00 20.88 5.53
C ASN A 20 6.80 20.96 4.23
N ARG A 21 6.54 20.08 3.25
CA ARG A 21 7.27 20.02 1.97
C ARG A 21 6.53 20.64 0.80
N PHE A 22 5.20 20.60 0.82
CA PHE A 22 4.33 20.92 -0.33
C PHE A 22 3.13 21.78 0.07
N GLU A 23 3.27 22.65 1.09
CA GLU A 23 2.21 23.51 1.60
C GLU A 23 1.43 24.21 0.48
N TYR A 24 2.13 24.72 -0.53
CA TYR A 24 1.54 25.42 -1.66
C TYR A 24 0.49 24.61 -2.46
N ALA A 25 0.53 23.30 -2.38
CA ALA A 25 -0.45 22.43 -3.04
C ALA A 25 -1.78 22.37 -2.27
N PHE A 26 -1.76 22.61 -0.96
CA PHE A 26 -2.90 22.50 -0.04
C PHE A 26 -3.42 23.86 0.42
N VAL A 27 -2.52 24.84 0.59
CA VAL A 27 -2.83 26.18 1.10
C VAL A 27 -2.34 27.23 0.09
N GLN A 28 -3.17 28.22 -0.18
CA GLN A 28 -2.76 29.32 -1.06
C GLN A 28 -1.76 30.22 -0.34
N PRO A 29 -0.53 30.36 -0.85
CA PRO A 29 0.45 31.27 -0.26
C PRO A 29 -0.03 32.72 -0.29
N VAL A 30 0.34 33.48 0.73
CA VAL A 30 0.00 34.92 0.80
C VAL A 30 0.57 35.65 -0.43
N GLY A 31 -0.30 36.39 -1.13
CA GLY A 31 0.06 37.12 -2.36
C GLY A 31 0.13 36.28 -3.63
N SER A 32 -0.11 34.97 -3.55
CA SER A 32 -0.19 34.10 -4.74
C SER A 32 -1.55 34.22 -5.44
N THR A 33 -1.53 34.22 -6.76
CA THR A 33 -2.74 34.13 -7.60
C THR A 33 -3.10 32.66 -7.94
N TYR A 34 -2.25 31.70 -7.56
CA TYR A 34 -2.47 30.28 -7.83
C TYR A 34 -3.23 29.64 -6.66
N PRO A 35 -4.45 29.14 -6.90
CA PRO A 35 -5.21 28.46 -5.86
C PRO A 35 -4.58 27.08 -5.57
N PRO A 36 -4.78 26.54 -4.36
CA PRO A 36 -4.37 25.18 -4.04
C PRO A 36 -5.13 24.16 -4.89
N ILE A 37 -4.50 23.03 -5.16
CA ILE A 37 -4.99 21.99 -6.05
C ILE A 37 -5.43 20.72 -5.32
N LEU A 38 -5.10 20.61 -4.04
CA LEU A 38 -5.37 19.43 -3.19
C LEU A 38 -6.22 19.82 -1.97
N ASN A 39 -7.08 18.90 -1.53
CA ASN A 39 -7.69 18.87 -0.21
C ASN A 39 -7.07 17.73 0.58
N LEU A 40 -6.75 17.96 1.84
CA LEU A 40 -6.13 16.97 2.73
C LEU A 40 -7.18 16.43 3.69
N ASN A 41 -7.35 15.11 3.68
CA ASN A 41 -8.27 14.37 4.53
C ASN A 41 -7.48 13.41 5.43
N THR A 42 -7.98 13.16 6.65
CA THR A 42 -7.28 12.32 7.62
C THR A 42 -7.72 10.85 7.49
N ILE A 43 -6.75 9.95 7.48
CA ILE A 43 -6.94 8.52 7.73
C ILE A 43 -6.73 8.29 9.23
N ASP A 44 -7.80 7.91 9.92
CA ASP A 44 -7.77 7.51 11.33
C ASP A 44 -8.62 6.25 11.48
N GLY A 45 -8.04 5.10 11.05
CA GLY A 45 -8.74 3.83 10.92
C GLY A 45 -9.41 3.63 9.56
N ASP A 46 -10.50 2.87 9.52
CA ASP A 46 -11.21 2.56 8.29
C ASP A 46 -11.76 3.83 7.64
N THR A 47 -11.51 3.95 6.35
CA THR A 47 -11.84 5.15 5.59
C THR A 47 -12.73 4.79 4.41
N THR A 48 -13.91 5.41 4.32
CA THR A 48 -14.80 5.25 3.17
C THR A 48 -14.59 6.37 2.17
N ILE A 49 -14.33 6.00 0.93
CA ILE A 49 -14.20 6.94 -0.20
C ILE A 49 -15.36 6.73 -1.15
N ASP A 50 -16.17 7.78 -1.35
CA ASP A 50 -17.30 7.77 -2.27
C ASP A 50 -16.85 8.07 -3.70
N GLY A 51 -17.39 7.33 -4.66
CA GLY A 51 -17.14 7.51 -6.08
C GLY A 51 -18.38 7.25 -6.92
N LEU A 52 -18.28 7.45 -8.24
CA LEU A 52 -19.40 7.19 -9.16
C LEU A 52 -19.86 5.74 -9.18
N GLY A 53 -18.98 4.80 -8.79
CA GLY A 53 -19.28 3.38 -8.66
C GLY A 53 -19.80 2.95 -7.30
N GLY A 54 -20.02 3.88 -6.38
CA GLY A 54 -20.40 3.64 -4.99
C GLY A 54 -19.24 3.79 -4.00
N PRO A 55 -19.49 3.58 -2.71
CA PRO A 55 -18.49 3.71 -1.67
C PRO A 55 -17.49 2.54 -1.69
N ILE A 56 -16.23 2.85 -1.41
CA ILE A 56 -15.17 1.86 -1.19
C ILE A 56 -14.63 2.07 0.22
N VAL A 57 -14.65 1.02 1.03
CA VAL A 57 -14.07 1.01 2.37
C VAL A 57 -12.62 0.54 2.29
N PHE A 58 -11.70 1.35 2.79
CA PHE A 58 -10.30 1.03 2.98
C PHE A 58 -10.09 0.72 4.46
N GLU A 59 -9.84 -0.54 4.80
CA GLU A 59 -9.39 -0.95 6.13
C GLU A 59 -7.90 -0.63 6.22
N ALA A 60 -7.53 0.45 6.91
CA ALA A 60 -6.14 0.85 7.10
C ALA A 60 -5.52 0.11 8.29
N PHE A 61 -4.30 -0.40 8.13
CA PHE A 61 -3.54 -1.04 9.21
C PHE A 61 -2.09 -0.59 9.21
N LYS A 62 -1.54 -0.41 10.41
CA LYS A 62 -0.16 0.06 10.59
C LYS A 62 0.85 -1.07 10.46
N VAL A 63 1.98 -0.75 9.83
CA VAL A 63 3.15 -1.61 9.75
C VAL A 63 4.41 -0.80 10.05
N ASN A 64 5.48 -1.48 10.45
CA ASN A 64 6.78 -0.85 10.61
C ASN A 64 7.47 -0.72 9.24
N HIS A 65 8.03 0.45 8.95
CA HIS A 65 8.82 0.72 7.76
C HIS A 65 10.16 1.35 8.16
N GLY A 66 10.93 0.62 8.98
CA GLY A 66 12.17 1.10 9.55
C GLY A 66 11.97 2.08 10.70
N GLY A 67 12.45 3.32 10.56
CA GLY A 67 12.34 4.34 11.61
C GLY A 67 10.97 5.03 11.72
N MET A 68 9.97 4.60 10.95
CA MET A 68 8.62 5.17 10.91
C MET A 68 7.57 4.09 10.63
N ASP A 69 6.32 4.38 10.95
CA ASP A 69 5.19 3.55 10.54
C ASP A 69 4.77 3.88 9.11
N ALA A 70 4.24 2.88 8.41
CA ALA A 70 3.52 3.02 7.15
C ALA A 70 2.12 2.42 7.27
N LEU A 71 1.26 2.70 6.30
CA LEU A 71 -0.07 2.11 6.22
C LEU A 71 -0.14 1.07 5.10
N GLY A 72 -0.62 -0.12 5.46
CA GLY A 72 -1.20 -1.05 4.53
C GLY A 72 -2.69 -0.82 4.42
N PHE A 73 -3.28 -1.23 3.31
CA PHE A 73 -4.71 -1.10 3.05
C PHE A 73 -5.32 -2.43 2.64
N LYS A 74 -6.52 -2.70 3.15
CA LYS A 74 -7.34 -3.80 2.66
C LYS A 74 -8.66 -3.24 2.13
N VAL A 75 -9.06 -3.72 0.95
CA VAL A 75 -10.37 -3.45 0.34
C VAL A 75 -11.02 -4.80 0.07
N ASN A 76 -12.14 -5.07 0.73
CA ASN A 76 -12.79 -6.38 0.69
C ASN A 76 -11.80 -7.52 1.06
N LYS A 77 -11.44 -8.34 0.06
CA LYS A 77 -10.50 -9.47 0.22
C LYS A 77 -9.14 -9.24 -0.45
N VAL A 78 -8.81 -7.99 -0.79
CA VAL A 78 -7.51 -7.61 -1.36
C VAL A 78 -6.75 -6.75 -0.38
N ALA A 79 -5.54 -7.16 0.00
CA ALA A 79 -4.62 -6.31 0.76
C ALA A 79 -3.50 -5.77 -0.14
N TYR A 80 -3.11 -4.53 0.12
CA TYR A 80 -2.00 -3.83 -0.54
C TYR A 80 -1.03 -3.30 0.51
N LEU A 81 0.19 -3.80 0.49
CA LEU A 81 1.23 -3.51 1.46
C LEU A 81 2.60 -3.40 0.77
N PRO A 82 2.88 -2.27 0.08
CA PRO A 82 4.08 -2.13 -0.74
C PRO A 82 5.34 -1.73 0.03
N ASP A 83 5.19 -1.21 1.26
CA ASP A 83 6.29 -0.66 2.07
C ASP A 83 6.21 -1.23 3.48
N VAL A 84 7.02 -2.23 3.80
CA VAL A 84 6.98 -2.90 5.11
C VAL A 84 8.31 -3.55 5.47
N ALA A 85 8.82 -3.25 6.66
CA ALA A 85 9.95 -3.96 7.25
C ALA A 85 9.49 -5.06 8.22
N ASP A 86 8.38 -4.81 8.94
CA ASP A 86 7.80 -5.76 9.90
C ASP A 86 6.31 -5.52 10.10
N ILE A 87 5.56 -6.60 10.36
CA ILE A 87 4.11 -6.57 10.57
C ILE A 87 3.82 -6.80 12.05
N PRO A 88 3.40 -5.76 12.78
CA PRO A 88 3.05 -5.86 14.20
C PRO A 88 1.91 -6.85 14.45
N ALA A 89 1.93 -7.50 15.60
CA ALA A 89 0.97 -8.55 15.96
C ALA A 89 -0.51 -8.14 15.79
N GLN A 90 -0.84 -6.88 16.09
CA GLN A 90 -2.20 -6.34 15.96
C GLN A 90 -2.68 -6.24 14.51
N SER A 91 -1.77 -6.10 13.54
CA SER A 91 -2.09 -5.90 12.11
C SER A 91 -2.38 -7.22 11.38
N TRP A 92 -1.94 -8.35 11.93
CA TRP A 92 -2.17 -9.67 11.33
C TRP A 92 -3.65 -10.07 11.23
N GLY A 93 -4.50 -9.48 12.09
CA GLY A 93 -5.95 -9.70 12.04
C GLY A 93 -6.57 -9.29 10.71
N THR A 94 -6.10 -8.18 10.12
CA THR A 94 -6.57 -7.63 8.84
C THR A 94 -6.13 -8.49 7.65
N LEU A 95 -5.01 -9.19 7.76
CA LEU A 95 -4.43 -10.02 6.69
C LEU A 95 -5.01 -11.44 6.61
N LYS A 96 -6.16 -11.70 7.23
CA LYS A 96 -6.85 -12.99 7.17
C LYS A 96 -7.84 -13.06 6.01
N ASN A 97 -8.02 -14.29 5.50
CA ASN A 97 -9.03 -14.61 4.46
C ASN A 97 -8.90 -13.77 3.18
N LEU A 98 -7.67 -13.49 2.77
CA LEU A 98 -7.41 -12.73 1.56
C LEU A 98 -7.58 -13.61 0.30
N GLU A 99 -8.25 -13.07 -0.71
CA GLU A 99 -8.22 -13.59 -2.08
C GLU A 99 -6.87 -13.23 -2.73
N VAL A 100 -6.44 -11.96 -2.57
CA VAL A 100 -5.19 -11.46 -3.13
C VAL A 100 -4.44 -10.64 -2.08
N TRP A 101 -3.14 -10.86 -1.96
CA TRP A 101 -2.24 -10.02 -1.19
C TRP A 101 -1.13 -9.48 -2.09
N ILE A 102 -1.08 -8.16 -2.28
CA ILE A 102 0.01 -7.46 -2.96
C ILE A 102 0.95 -6.98 -1.86
N VAL A 103 2.19 -7.49 -1.84
CA VAL A 103 3.10 -7.30 -0.70
C VAL A 103 4.53 -7.01 -1.15
N ASP A 104 5.22 -6.20 -0.35
CA ASP A 104 6.62 -5.83 -0.51
C ASP A 104 7.54 -7.07 -0.53
N ALA A 105 8.45 -7.11 -1.50
CA ALA A 105 9.56 -8.06 -1.54
C ALA A 105 10.73 -7.38 -2.26
N LEU A 106 11.44 -6.50 -1.55
CA LEU A 106 12.40 -5.60 -2.19
C LEU A 106 13.55 -6.34 -2.87
N ARG A 107 14.19 -7.28 -2.17
CA ARG A 107 15.42 -7.97 -2.62
C ARG A 107 15.65 -9.29 -1.87
N ARG A 108 16.71 -10.02 -2.22
CA ARG A 108 17.05 -11.27 -1.51
C ARG A 108 17.63 -11.02 -0.13
N GLU A 109 18.53 -10.03 -0.01
CA GLU A 109 19.18 -9.71 1.25
C GLU A 109 18.34 -8.80 2.14
N PRO A 110 18.42 -8.93 3.47
CA PRO A 110 17.71 -8.07 4.41
C PRO A 110 17.90 -6.57 4.14
N HIS A 111 16.85 -5.79 4.37
CA HIS A 111 16.85 -4.34 4.24
C HIS A 111 16.28 -3.68 5.49
N PRO A 112 16.78 -2.50 5.93
CA PRO A 112 16.34 -1.89 7.18
C PRO A 112 14.91 -1.36 7.17
N THR A 113 14.32 -1.11 6.01
CA THR A 113 12.97 -0.52 5.87
C THR A 113 12.00 -1.36 5.06
N HIS A 114 12.46 -2.38 4.34
CA HIS A 114 11.62 -3.22 3.48
C HIS A 114 11.80 -4.69 3.79
N SER A 115 10.79 -5.48 3.48
CA SER A 115 10.89 -6.93 3.52
C SER A 115 11.79 -7.46 2.40
N HIS A 116 12.51 -8.52 2.70
CA HIS A 116 13.23 -9.31 1.71
C HIS A 116 12.43 -10.57 1.34
N LEU A 117 12.79 -11.19 0.24
CA LEU A 117 12.01 -12.28 -0.36
C LEU A 117 11.64 -13.38 0.63
N ASP A 118 12.62 -13.94 1.37
CA ASP A 118 12.37 -15.05 2.28
C ASP A 118 11.39 -14.68 3.39
N ASN A 119 11.56 -13.49 3.99
CA ASN A 119 10.66 -13.00 5.03
C ASN A 119 9.23 -12.79 4.48
N THR A 120 9.10 -12.25 3.28
CA THR A 120 7.80 -12.09 2.62
C THR A 120 7.14 -13.44 2.34
N LEU A 121 7.89 -14.45 1.92
CA LEU A 121 7.37 -15.80 1.71
C LEU A 121 6.91 -16.45 3.02
N GLU A 122 7.61 -16.22 4.13
CA GLU A 122 7.17 -16.67 5.47
C GLU A 122 5.83 -16.01 5.86
N TRP A 123 5.69 -14.71 5.64
CA TRP A 123 4.42 -13.99 5.89
C TRP A 123 3.28 -14.50 5.02
N ILE A 124 3.54 -14.78 3.74
CA ILE A 124 2.55 -15.37 2.83
C ILE A 124 2.12 -16.74 3.33
N ALA A 125 3.06 -17.59 3.79
CA ALA A 125 2.75 -18.90 4.36
C ALA A 125 1.93 -18.80 5.66
N GLN A 126 2.10 -17.73 6.45
CA GLN A 126 1.32 -17.47 7.66
C GLN A 126 -0.10 -16.94 7.33
N ALA A 127 -0.22 -15.93 6.46
CA ALA A 127 -1.51 -15.30 6.09
C ALA A 127 -2.38 -16.19 5.20
N LYS A 128 -1.76 -17.04 4.39
CA LYS A 128 -2.39 -18.00 3.45
C LYS A 128 -3.39 -17.33 2.50
N PRO A 129 -3.00 -16.27 1.77
CA PRO A 129 -3.85 -15.72 0.73
C PRO A 129 -4.04 -16.76 -0.39
N LYS A 130 -5.14 -16.69 -1.15
CA LYS A 130 -5.31 -17.56 -2.32
C LYS A 130 -4.29 -17.23 -3.43
N ARG A 131 -3.89 -15.98 -3.53
CA ARG A 131 -2.88 -15.48 -4.46
C ARG A 131 -2.05 -14.39 -3.78
N ALA A 132 -0.74 -14.41 -3.94
CA ALA A 132 0.16 -13.35 -3.51
C ALA A 132 0.89 -12.76 -4.71
N ILE A 133 1.02 -11.44 -4.72
CA ILE A 133 1.70 -10.69 -5.77
C ILE A 133 2.84 -9.92 -5.11
N LEU A 134 4.07 -10.25 -5.46
CA LEU A 134 5.27 -9.57 -4.95
C LEU A 134 5.44 -8.25 -5.68
N THR A 135 5.62 -7.17 -4.94
CA THR A 135 5.81 -5.83 -5.52
C THR A 135 7.06 -5.16 -4.96
N ASN A 136 7.40 -3.97 -5.47
CA ASN A 136 8.56 -3.19 -5.05
C ASN A 136 9.91 -3.89 -5.27
N MET A 137 9.97 -4.81 -6.21
CA MET A 137 11.14 -5.65 -6.45
C MET A 137 12.31 -4.86 -7.05
N HIS A 138 13.48 -5.03 -6.46
CA HIS A 138 14.73 -4.51 -6.98
C HIS A 138 15.26 -5.37 -8.15
N ILE A 139 16.22 -4.84 -8.91
CA ILE A 139 16.78 -5.46 -10.11
C ILE A 139 17.39 -6.87 -9.89
N ASP A 140 17.74 -7.23 -8.66
CA ASP A 140 18.25 -8.56 -8.32
C ASP A 140 17.18 -9.64 -8.17
N LEU A 141 15.89 -9.25 -8.24
CA LEU A 141 14.75 -10.18 -8.30
C LEU A 141 14.24 -10.28 -9.75
N ASP A 142 14.91 -11.08 -10.54
CA ASP A 142 14.50 -11.35 -11.92
C ASP A 142 13.14 -12.05 -11.97
N TYR A 143 12.25 -11.59 -12.86
CA TYR A 143 10.86 -12.04 -12.94
C TYR A 143 10.73 -13.55 -13.16
N GLU A 144 11.40 -14.09 -14.18
CA GLU A 144 11.31 -15.51 -14.54
C GLU A 144 11.92 -16.41 -13.44
N THR A 145 13.00 -15.94 -12.84
CA THR A 145 13.64 -16.64 -11.71
C THR A 145 12.70 -16.71 -10.52
N ILE A 146 12.06 -15.60 -10.15
CA ILE A 146 11.12 -15.57 -9.02
C ILE A 146 9.89 -16.43 -9.32
N MET A 147 9.36 -16.40 -10.54
CA MET A 147 8.27 -17.29 -10.94
C MET A 147 8.62 -18.78 -10.81
N ALA A 148 9.86 -19.15 -11.07
CA ALA A 148 10.31 -20.54 -10.96
C ALA A 148 10.61 -20.99 -9.52
N GLU A 149 11.03 -20.06 -8.65
CA GLU A 149 11.46 -20.35 -7.27
C GLU A 149 10.31 -20.29 -6.25
N THR A 150 9.21 -19.58 -6.56
CA THR A 150 8.12 -19.35 -5.62
C THR A 150 6.99 -20.38 -5.76
N PRO A 151 6.16 -20.59 -4.71
CA PRO A 151 4.97 -21.42 -4.82
C PRO A 151 3.99 -20.94 -5.90
N ASN A 152 3.24 -21.86 -6.52
CA ASN A 152 2.32 -21.59 -7.65
C ASN A 152 1.29 -20.45 -7.41
N HIS A 153 1.00 -20.10 -6.17
CA HIS A 153 0.07 -19.03 -5.81
C HIS A 153 0.79 -17.70 -5.51
N VAL A 154 2.10 -17.65 -5.70
CA VAL A 154 2.95 -16.45 -5.52
C VAL A 154 3.57 -16.08 -6.85
N GLU A 155 3.45 -14.84 -7.25
CA GLU A 155 4.01 -14.35 -8.51
C GLU A 155 4.57 -12.94 -8.34
N PRO A 156 5.59 -12.56 -9.10
CA PRO A 156 6.07 -11.18 -9.17
C PRO A 156 5.08 -10.29 -9.94
N ALA A 157 4.97 -9.03 -9.53
CA ALA A 157 4.21 -8.02 -10.25
C ALA A 157 4.92 -7.58 -11.54
N TYR A 158 4.14 -7.09 -12.50
CA TYR A 158 4.63 -6.37 -13.68
C TYR A 158 3.69 -5.21 -14.03
N ASP A 159 4.20 -4.21 -14.74
CA ASP A 159 3.41 -3.04 -15.14
C ASP A 159 2.23 -3.44 -16.02
N GLY A 160 1.04 -3.06 -15.61
CA GLY A 160 -0.19 -3.41 -16.31
C GLY A 160 -0.83 -4.74 -15.90
N LEU A 161 -0.28 -5.44 -14.87
CA LEU A 161 -0.93 -6.62 -14.29
C LEU A 161 -2.37 -6.30 -13.88
N LYS A 162 -3.30 -7.14 -14.29
CA LYS A 162 -4.74 -7.02 -13.97
C LYS A 162 -5.25 -8.32 -13.40
N PHE A 163 -6.08 -8.24 -12.39
CA PHE A 163 -6.80 -9.38 -11.84
C PHE A 163 -8.21 -8.96 -11.43
N SER A 164 -9.08 -9.93 -11.30
CA SER A 164 -10.43 -9.75 -10.76
C SER A 164 -10.62 -10.67 -9.57
N ILE A 165 -11.35 -10.20 -8.58
CA ILE A 165 -11.80 -11.02 -7.45
C ILE A 165 -13.29 -11.26 -7.57
N PRO A 166 -13.81 -12.42 -7.11
CA PRO A 166 -15.26 -12.62 -7.01
C PRO A 166 -15.88 -11.52 -6.14
N THR A 167 -16.97 -10.96 -6.61
CA THR A 167 -17.87 -10.15 -5.76
C THR A 167 -18.81 -11.10 -5.04
N ASP A 168 -18.81 -11.05 -3.72
CA ASP A 168 -19.78 -11.80 -2.90
C ASP A 168 -21.20 -11.31 -3.15
#